data_73cee577d9113c6051766fabc4b2a6c1
#
_entry.id   73cee577d9113c6051766fabc4b2a6c1
#
_cell.length_a   1.000
_cell.length_b   1.000
_cell.length_c   1.000
_cell.angle_alpha   90.00
_cell.angle_beta   90.00
_cell.angle_gamma   90.00
#
_symmetry.space_group_name_H-M   'P 1'
#
loop_
_entity.id
_entity.type
_entity.pdbx_description
1 polymer ?
#
loop_
_entity_poly.entity_id
_entity_poly.type
_entity_poly.pdbx_seq_one_letter_code
_entity_poly.pdbx_strand_id
1 'polypeptide(L)'
;MRQPPPLGSRTWKPEEEDYLMEKWGQISVPAIAKKLNRTTNAVKVRAQRLGLGAVLMAGEYVTLNQLLLAVNGGSSSYGYKMKSWVENRGLPVHTKKVNRCSFRVVYIEEFWEWAERYRSFIDFSKMEPLALGEEPGWVAEQRKKDFEAYAIQRKDPWGEDEDSRLKMLLSKHRYSWAEISEMMHRSHGAIARR
;
A
#
# COMPACT_ATOMS: atom_id res chain seq x y z
N MET A 1 37.27 -1.68 -41.11
CA MET A 1 36.41 -2.33 -40.06
C MET A 1 35.40 -1.31 -39.57
N ARG A 2 34.08 -1.56 -39.74
CA ARG A 2 33.04 -0.68 -39.19
C ARG A 2 32.97 -0.92 -37.70
N GLN A 3 33.10 0.12 -36.90
CA GLN A 3 32.84 0.02 -35.45
C GLN A 3 31.43 -0.50 -35.23
N PRO A 4 31.20 -1.45 -34.29
CA PRO A 4 29.84 -1.88 -33.94
C PRO A 4 29.08 -0.66 -33.45
N PRO A 5 27.80 -0.53 -33.83
CA PRO A 5 26.96 0.59 -33.40
C PRO A 5 26.89 0.63 -31.87
N PRO A 6 26.84 1.84 -31.25
CA PRO A 6 26.75 1.97 -29.81
C PRO A 6 25.54 1.18 -29.29
N LEU A 7 25.70 0.49 -28.16
CA LEU A 7 24.75 -0.42 -27.50
C LEU A 7 23.29 0.10 -27.37
N GLY A 8 23.04 1.40 -27.58
CA GLY A 8 21.72 2.03 -27.52
C GLY A 8 20.99 2.25 -28.84
N SER A 9 21.64 2.04 -30.01
CA SER A 9 21.07 2.38 -31.35
C SER A 9 20.50 1.18 -32.09
N ARG A 10 20.64 -0.04 -31.57
CA ARG A 10 20.17 -1.28 -32.20
C ARG A 10 18.64 -1.38 -32.12
N THR A 11 17.97 -1.71 -33.25
CA THR A 11 16.52 -2.01 -33.28
C THR A 11 16.16 -3.09 -32.27
N TRP A 12 15.02 -2.94 -31.59
CA TRP A 12 14.49 -3.93 -30.68
C TRP A 12 13.88 -5.09 -31.44
N LYS A 13 14.22 -6.29 -31.03
CA LYS A 13 13.62 -7.52 -31.56
C LYS A 13 12.39 -7.88 -30.75
N PRO A 14 11.37 -8.56 -31.33
CA PRO A 14 10.19 -9.01 -30.59
C PRO A 14 10.55 -9.81 -29.34
N GLU A 15 11.51 -10.75 -29.43
CA GLU A 15 11.91 -11.59 -28.28
C GLU A 15 12.56 -10.78 -27.14
N GLU A 16 13.22 -9.66 -27.48
CA GLU A 16 13.79 -8.76 -26.48
C GLU A 16 12.70 -7.95 -25.76
N GLU A 17 11.63 -7.62 -26.49
CA GLU A 17 10.46 -6.92 -25.94
C GLU A 17 9.63 -7.84 -25.06
N ASP A 18 9.39 -9.07 -25.50
CA ASP A 18 8.70 -10.09 -24.72
C ASP A 18 9.45 -10.36 -23.41
N TYR A 19 10.77 -10.53 -23.47
CA TYR A 19 11.58 -10.68 -22.26
C TYR A 19 11.52 -9.45 -21.37
N LEU A 20 11.53 -8.24 -21.95
CA LEU A 20 11.40 -7.00 -21.20
C LEU A 20 10.03 -6.91 -20.51
N MET A 21 8.96 -7.23 -21.21
CA MET A 21 7.60 -7.21 -20.64
C MET A 21 7.45 -8.24 -19.52
N GLU A 22 7.93 -9.47 -19.73
CA GLU A 22 7.87 -10.54 -18.71
C GLU A 22 8.67 -10.17 -17.44
N LYS A 23 9.85 -9.60 -17.59
CA LYS A 23 10.78 -9.37 -16.46
C LYS A 23 10.70 -7.95 -15.88
N TRP A 24 9.89 -7.07 -16.45
CA TRP A 24 9.73 -5.71 -15.96
C TRP A 24 9.08 -5.70 -14.57
N GLY A 25 9.76 -5.10 -13.61
CA GLY A 25 9.32 -5.09 -12.20
C GLY A 25 9.70 -6.34 -11.38
N GLN A 26 9.97 -7.48 -12.03
CA GLN A 26 10.38 -8.71 -11.35
C GLN A 26 11.87 -8.72 -11.00
N ILE A 27 12.72 -8.28 -11.92
CA ILE A 27 14.17 -8.18 -11.72
C ILE A 27 14.64 -6.74 -11.93
N SER A 28 15.88 -6.44 -11.49
CA SER A 28 16.42 -5.09 -11.61
C SER A 28 16.68 -4.68 -13.06
N VAL A 29 16.47 -3.39 -13.39
CA VAL A 29 16.77 -2.85 -14.73
C VAL A 29 18.20 -3.14 -15.21
N PRO A 30 19.24 -3.04 -14.35
CA PRO A 30 20.58 -3.47 -14.74
C PRO A 30 20.69 -4.96 -15.12
N ALA A 31 19.94 -5.84 -14.46
CA ALA A 31 19.90 -7.27 -14.80
C ALA A 31 19.25 -7.51 -16.16
N ILE A 32 18.12 -6.85 -16.45
CA ILE A 32 17.48 -6.86 -17.77
C ILE A 32 18.46 -6.33 -18.84
N ALA A 33 19.07 -5.19 -18.57
CA ALA A 33 20.02 -4.55 -19.49
C ALA A 33 21.22 -5.46 -19.83
N LYS A 34 21.77 -6.11 -18.80
CA LYS A 34 22.85 -7.09 -18.96
C LYS A 34 22.41 -8.29 -19.81
N LYS A 35 21.24 -8.86 -19.57
CA LYS A 35 20.70 -10.01 -20.32
C LYS A 35 20.44 -9.67 -21.78
N LEU A 36 19.89 -8.49 -22.05
CA LEU A 36 19.58 -8.02 -23.41
C LEU A 36 20.79 -7.39 -24.12
N ASN A 37 21.94 -7.28 -23.45
CA ASN A 37 23.13 -6.57 -23.94
C ASN A 37 22.79 -5.15 -24.43
N ARG A 38 22.08 -4.40 -23.57
CA ARG A 38 21.65 -3.02 -23.79
C ARG A 38 22.01 -2.13 -22.62
N THR A 39 21.96 -0.82 -22.82
CA THR A 39 22.15 0.12 -21.71
C THR A 39 20.89 0.16 -20.85
N THR A 40 21.05 0.46 -19.56
CA THR A 40 19.92 0.65 -18.62
C THR A 40 18.96 1.75 -19.10
N ASN A 41 19.49 2.79 -19.74
CA ASN A 41 18.69 3.86 -20.31
C ASN A 41 17.86 3.39 -21.51
N ALA A 42 18.44 2.59 -22.42
CA ALA A 42 17.70 2.02 -23.55
C ALA A 42 16.54 1.13 -23.06
N VAL A 43 16.76 0.32 -22.02
CA VAL A 43 15.72 -0.52 -21.40
C VAL A 43 14.58 0.34 -20.83
N LYS A 44 14.90 1.39 -20.06
CA LYS A 44 13.90 2.30 -19.49
C LYS A 44 13.08 3.02 -20.56
N VAL A 45 13.71 3.55 -21.59
CA VAL A 45 13.03 4.24 -22.69
C VAL A 45 12.11 3.28 -23.45
N ARG A 46 12.56 2.01 -23.67
CA ARG A 46 11.71 1.02 -24.35
C ARG A 46 10.52 0.63 -23.50
N ALA A 47 10.73 0.36 -22.22
CA ALA A 47 9.65 0.06 -21.28
C ALA A 47 8.60 1.19 -21.23
N GLN A 48 9.02 2.45 -21.22
CA GLN A 48 8.11 3.59 -21.30
C GLN A 48 7.31 3.60 -22.60
N ARG A 49 7.94 3.31 -23.76
CA ARG A 49 7.27 3.24 -25.06
C ARG A 49 6.28 2.07 -25.16
N LEU A 50 6.55 0.98 -24.44
CA LEU A 50 5.67 -0.18 -24.32
C LEU A 50 4.56 0.01 -23.26
N GLY A 51 4.54 1.16 -22.58
CA GLY A 51 3.52 1.45 -21.57
C GLY A 51 3.66 0.64 -20.27
N LEU A 52 4.84 0.08 -19.98
CA LEU A 52 5.06 -0.79 -18.82
C LEU A 52 5.07 -0.05 -17.47
N GLY A 53 4.88 1.26 -17.46
CA GLY A 53 4.87 2.08 -16.25
C GLY A 53 6.22 2.17 -15.53
N ALA A 54 6.21 2.69 -14.31
CA ALA A 54 7.41 2.77 -13.48
C ALA A 54 7.79 1.37 -12.96
N VAL A 55 9.10 1.07 -12.90
CA VAL A 55 9.63 -0.23 -12.41
C VAL A 55 9.06 -0.63 -11.05
N LEU A 56 8.82 0.35 -10.17
CA LEU A 56 8.24 0.12 -8.83
C LEU A 56 6.73 -0.15 -8.85
N MET A 57 6.08 0.04 -9.99
CA MET A 57 4.63 -0.17 -10.17
C MET A 57 4.32 -1.38 -11.07
N ALA A 58 5.33 -2.00 -11.62
CA ALA A 58 5.18 -3.06 -12.62
C ALA A 58 5.34 -4.48 -12.03
N GLY A 59 5.52 -4.59 -10.70
CA GLY A 59 5.63 -5.86 -10.00
C GLY A 59 4.41 -6.13 -9.13
N GLU A 60 4.33 -7.33 -8.56
CA GLU A 60 3.32 -7.77 -7.58
C GLU A 60 3.50 -7.08 -6.20
N TYR A 61 4.11 -5.91 -6.18
CA TYR A 61 4.40 -5.13 -4.98
C TYR A 61 4.22 -3.64 -5.22
N VAL A 62 3.96 -2.94 -4.15
CA VAL A 62 3.92 -1.47 -4.10
C VAL A 62 4.94 -0.94 -3.10
N THR A 63 5.34 0.33 -3.22
CA THR A 63 6.13 0.93 -2.12
C THR A 63 5.25 1.08 -0.89
N LEU A 64 5.87 1.00 0.28
CA LEU A 64 5.14 1.16 1.54
C LEU A 64 4.36 2.49 1.58
N ASN A 65 4.93 3.56 1.03
CA ASN A 65 4.22 4.83 0.94
C ASN A 65 2.99 4.79 0.03
N GLN A 66 3.09 4.13 -1.14
CA GLN A 66 1.95 3.94 -2.04
C GLN A 66 0.84 3.11 -1.38
N LEU A 67 1.22 2.02 -0.69
CA LEU A 67 0.28 1.21 0.08
C LEU A 67 -0.49 2.07 1.10
N LEU A 68 0.25 2.83 1.90
CA LEU A 68 -0.35 3.67 2.94
C LEU A 68 -1.25 4.77 2.38
N LEU A 69 -0.89 5.37 1.25
CA LEU A 69 -1.73 6.35 0.55
C LEU A 69 -3.00 5.70 0.00
N ALA A 70 -2.90 4.53 -0.64
CA ALA A 70 -4.06 3.81 -1.16
C ALA A 70 -5.06 3.45 -0.06
N VAL A 71 -4.57 2.88 1.04
CA VAL A 71 -5.44 2.45 2.16
C VAL A 71 -6.02 3.62 2.97
N ASN A 72 -5.35 4.77 3.00
CA ASN A 72 -5.84 5.94 3.75
C ASN A 72 -6.60 6.97 2.88
N GLY A 73 -7.01 6.62 1.67
CA GLY A 73 -7.70 7.54 0.77
C GLY A 73 -6.87 8.78 0.43
N GLY A 74 -5.58 8.60 0.14
CA GLY A 74 -4.65 9.68 -0.22
C GLY A 74 -4.06 10.48 0.95
N SER A 75 -4.47 10.20 2.20
CA SER A 75 -3.94 10.89 3.38
C SER A 75 -2.66 10.25 3.89
N SER A 76 -1.66 11.05 4.24
CA SER A 76 -0.39 10.56 4.77
C SER A 76 -0.42 10.47 6.30
N SER A 77 -0.28 9.27 6.83
CA SER A 77 -0.07 9.00 8.26
C SER A 77 1.12 8.05 8.46
N TYR A 78 2.17 8.27 7.69
CA TYR A 78 3.31 7.36 7.56
C TYR A 78 3.94 6.97 8.91
N GLY A 79 4.26 7.94 9.77
CA GLY A 79 4.94 7.67 11.04
C GLY A 79 4.12 6.78 11.98
N TYR A 80 2.83 7.07 12.13
CA TYR A 80 1.93 6.25 12.95
C TYR A 80 1.77 4.84 12.40
N LYS A 81 1.53 4.71 11.08
CA LYS A 81 1.34 3.41 10.43
C LYS A 81 2.62 2.58 10.44
N MET A 82 3.80 3.18 10.29
CA MET A 82 5.07 2.47 10.46
C MET A 82 5.14 1.77 11.80
N LYS A 83 4.92 2.49 12.89
CA LYS A 83 4.93 1.91 14.24
C LYS A 83 3.81 0.90 14.44
N SER A 84 2.59 1.27 14.09
CA SER A 84 1.40 0.46 14.35
C SER A 84 1.31 -0.81 13.50
N TRP A 85 1.65 -0.72 12.22
CA TRP A 85 1.48 -1.84 11.28
C TRP A 85 2.75 -2.67 11.12
N VAL A 86 3.90 -2.01 10.94
CA VAL A 86 5.16 -2.71 10.68
C VAL A 86 5.77 -3.21 11.99
N GLU A 87 6.02 -2.32 12.96
CA GLU A 87 6.71 -2.69 14.19
C GLU A 87 5.84 -3.52 15.14
N ASN A 88 4.58 -3.10 15.37
CA ASN A 88 3.72 -3.76 16.37
C ASN A 88 2.92 -4.94 15.83
N ARG A 89 2.63 -4.99 14.51
CA ARG A 89 1.78 -6.03 13.88
C ARG A 89 2.46 -6.82 12.79
N GLY A 90 3.75 -6.56 12.55
CA GLY A 90 4.57 -7.35 11.65
C GLY A 90 4.11 -7.34 10.19
N LEU A 91 3.62 -6.18 9.68
CA LEU A 91 3.37 -6.06 8.24
C LEU A 91 4.68 -6.37 7.50
N PRO A 92 4.70 -7.36 6.58
CA PRO A 92 5.90 -7.73 5.84
C PRO A 92 6.38 -6.56 4.97
N VAL A 93 7.58 -6.07 5.23
CA VAL A 93 8.22 -4.99 4.48
C VAL A 93 9.58 -5.43 3.99
N HIS A 94 9.78 -5.39 2.69
CA HIS A 94 11.02 -5.77 2.04
C HIS A 94 11.78 -4.54 1.53
N THR A 95 13.08 -4.68 1.34
CA THR A 95 13.90 -3.61 0.75
C THR A 95 14.28 -3.99 -0.67
N LYS A 96 13.88 -3.16 -1.64
CA LYS A 96 14.33 -3.28 -3.03
C LYS A 96 15.25 -2.14 -3.42
N LYS A 97 16.37 -2.47 -4.06
CA LYS A 97 17.28 -1.48 -4.65
C LYS A 97 16.93 -1.26 -6.12
N VAL A 98 16.66 0.00 -6.46
CA VAL A 98 16.47 0.43 -7.85
C VAL A 98 17.48 1.53 -8.13
N ASN A 99 18.46 1.24 -8.98
CA ASN A 99 19.65 2.07 -9.20
C ASN A 99 20.45 2.32 -7.90
N ARG A 100 20.56 3.59 -7.48
CA ARG A 100 21.26 4.01 -6.25
C ARG A 100 20.31 4.19 -5.04
N CYS A 101 19.01 4.02 -5.24
CA CYS A 101 18.01 4.23 -4.19
C CYS A 101 17.49 2.90 -3.65
N SER A 102 17.25 2.85 -2.35
CA SER A 102 16.58 1.73 -1.68
C SER A 102 15.15 2.13 -1.35
N PHE A 103 14.20 1.24 -1.64
CA PHE A 103 12.78 1.44 -1.39
C PHE A 103 12.25 0.36 -0.45
N ARG A 104 11.41 0.75 0.48
CA ARG A 104 10.60 -0.19 1.26
C ARG A 104 9.39 -0.57 0.42
N VAL A 105 9.21 -1.86 0.17
CA VAL A 105 8.11 -2.40 -0.64
C VAL A 105 7.34 -3.46 0.15
N VAL A 106 6.09 -3.64 -0.21
CA VAL A 106 5.20 -4.66 0.33
C VAL A 106 4.63 -5.42 -0.85
N TYR A 107 4.69 -6.75 -0.82
CA TYR A 107 4.02 -7.58 -1.81
C TYR A 107 2.52 -7.55 -1.56
N ILE A 108 1.73 -7.46 -2.62
CA ILE A 108 0.28 -7.28 -2.53
C ILE A 108 -0.36 -8.52 -1.89
N GLU A 109 0.08 -9.71 -2.23
CA GLU A 109 -0.39 -10.96 -1.63
C GLU A 109 -0.11 -11.01 -0.12
N GLU A 110 1.13 -10.72 0.30
CA GLU A 110 1.51 -10.65 1.72
C GLU A 110 0.74 -9.57 2.48
N PHE A 111 0.43 -8.45 1.82
CA PHE A 111 -0.42 -7.42 2.41
C PHE A 111 -1.84 -7.96 2.65
N TRP A 112 -2.44 -8.65 1.70
CA TRP A 112 -3.80 -9.17 1.86
C TRP A 112 -3.89 -10.25 2.93
N GLU A 113 -2.90 -11.15 3.02
CA GLU A 113 -2.82 -12.14 4.10
C GLU A 113 -2.67 -11.48 5.48
N TRP A 114 -1.84 -10.47 5.57
CA TRP A 114 -1.68 -9.68 6.80
C TRP A 114 -2.95 -8.90 7.12
N ALA A 115 -3.54 -8.23 6.14
CA ALA A 115 -4.75 -7.42 6.30
C ALA A 115 -5.94 -8.27 6.75
N GLU A 116 -6.05 -9.51 6.29
CA GLU A 116 -7.09 -10.43 6.73
C GLU A 116 -7.04 -10.70 8.23
N ARG A 117 -5.85 -10.86 8.80
CA ARG A 117 -5.65 -11.05 10.24
C ARG A 117 -5.90 -9.80 11.07
N TYR A 118 -5.71 -8.63 10.47
CA TYR A 118 -5.79 -7.34 11.14
C TYR A 118 -6.87 -6.41 10.58
N ARG A 119 -7.98 -6.97 10.10
CA ARG A 119 -9.10 -6.21 9.47
C ARG A 119 -9.56 -5.02 10.30
N SER A 120 -9.65 -5.17 11.62
CA SER A 120 -10.12 -4.12 12.55
C SER A 120 -9.19 -2.90 12.65
N PHE A 121 -7.96 -2.98 12.13
CA PHE A 121 -7.00 -1.87 12.15
C PHE A 121 -6.93 -1.12 10.81
N ILE A 122 -7.70 -1.57 9.83
CA ILE A 122 -7.76 -1.00 8.48
C ILE A 122 -9.17 -0.51 8.24
N ASP A 123 -9.31 0.72 7.81
CA ASP A 123 -10.59 1.30 7.40
C ASP A 123 -10.71 1.20 5.87
N PHE A 124 -11.31 0.12 5.41
CA PHE A 124 -11.47 -0.14 3.97
C PHE A 124 -12.48 0.79 3.30
N SER A 125 -13.30 1.53 4.06
CA SER A 125 -14.20 2.54 3.49
C SER A 125 -13.46 3.69 2.81
N LYS A 126 -12.18 3.93 3.19
CA LYS A 126 -11.31 4.97 2.63
C LYS A 126 -10.52 4.52 1.42
N MET A 127 -10.42 3.21 1.24
CA MET A 127 -9.66 2.62 0.14
C MET A 127 -10.54 2.51 -1.09
N GLU A 128 -10.12 3.11 -2.21
CA GLU A 128 -10.81 2.94 -3.48
C GLU A 128 -10.80 1.47 -3.92
N PRO A 129 -11.92 0.95 -4.45
CA PRO A 129 -11.96 -0.40 -4.99
C PRO A 129 -10.87 -0.62 -6.04
N LEU A 130 -10.21 -1.77 -5.96
CA LEU A 130 -9.14 -2.18 -6.88
C LEU A 130 -7.89 -1.29 -6.88
N ALA A 131 -7.72 -0.39 -5.90
CA ALA A 131 -6.55 0.49 -5.81
C ALA A 131 -5.21 -0.27 -5.73
N LEU A 132 -5.22 -1.50 -5.24
CA LEU A 132 -4.07 -2.40 -5.18
C LEU A 132 -4.19 -3.62 -6.12
N GLY A 133 -5.05 -3.53 -7.14
CA GLY A 133 -5.35 -4.62 -8.05
C GLY A 133 -6.51 -5.49 -7.57
N GLU A 134 -6.50 -6.78 -7.91
CA GLU A 134 -7.55 -7.72 -7.53
C GLU A 134 -7.65 -7.87 -6.01
N GLU A 135 -8.86 -7.74 -5.49
CA GLU A 135 -9.14 -7.77 -4.06
C GLU A 135 -9.67 -9.15 -3.63
N PRO A 136 -9.25 -9.68 -2.46
CA PRO A 136 -9.89 -10.85 -1.88
C PRO A 136 -11.39 -10.63 -1.61
N GLY A 137 -12.20 -11.68 -1.79
CA GLY A 137 -13.67 -11.58 -1.70
C GLY A 137 -14.21 -11.00 -0.37
N TRP A 138 -13.47 -11.18 0.73
CA TRP A 138 -13.84 -10.64 2.04
C TRP A 138 -13.75 -9.10 2.14
N VAL A 139 -12.96 -8.44 1.27
CA VAL A 139 -12.71 -6.98 1.33
C VAL A 139 -13.99 -6.18 1.05
N ALA A 140 -14.82 -6.64 0.10
CA ALA A 140 -16.07 -5.97 -0.22
C ALA A 140 -17.04 -5.93 0.98
N GLU A 141 -17.16 -7.05 1.71
CA GLU A 141 -17.99 -7.11 2.92
C GLU A 141 -17.43 -6.23 4.03
N GLN A 142 -16.10 -6.26 4.24
CA GLN A 142 -15.46 -5.44 5.25
C GLN A 142 -15.61 -3.94 4.93
N ARG A 143 -15.43 -3.54 3.67
CA ARG A 143 -15.64 -2.16 3.22
C ARG A 143 -17.05 -1.68 3.51
N LYS A 144 -18.07 -2.53 3.28
CA LYS A 144 -19.46 -2.21 3.59
C LYS A 144 -19.64 -2.00 5.09
N LYS A 145 -19.12 -2.89 5.94
CA LYS A 145 -19.19 -2.75 7.41
C LYS A 145 -18.50 -1.47 7.89
N ASP A 146 -17.33 -1.16 7.35
CA ASP A 146 -16.55 0.04 7.72
C ASP A 146 -17.29 1.32 7.30
N PHE A 147 -17.95 1.30 6.13
CA PHE A 147 -18.78 2.41 5.66
C PHE A 147 -20.01 2.61 6.54
N GLU A 148 -20.72 1.55 6.90
CA GLU A 148 -21.87 1.59 7.81
C GLU A 148 -21.44 2.08 9.20
N ALA A 149 -20.32 1.59 9.73
CA ALA A 149 -19.76 2.06 11.00
C ALA A 149 -19.39 3.55 10.95
N TYR A 150 -18.86 4.03 9.83
CA TYR A 150 -18.58 5.45 9.63
C TYR A 150 -19.85 6.30 9.55
N ALA A 151 -20.89 5.80 8.89
CA ALA A 151 -22.18 6.49 8.76
C ALA A 151 -22.92 6.64 10.12
N ILE A 152 -22.74 5.65 11.02
CA ILE A 152 -23.32 5.65 12.36
C ILE A 152 -22.52 6.56 13.33
N GLN A 153 -21.29 6.94 13.00
CA GLN A 153 -20.45 7.76 13.89
C GLN A 153 -21.06 9.14 14.11
N ARG A 154 -21.32 9.45 15.36
CA ARG A 154 -21.82 10.76 15.80
C ARG A 154 -20.77 11.84 15.57
N LYS A 155 -21.18 12.95 14.97
CA LYS A 155 -20.35 14.15 14.67
C LYS A 155 -20.80 15.38 15.44
N ASP A 156 -21.92 15.27 16.16
CA ASP A 156 -22.46 16.32 17.02
C ASP A 156 -21.52 16.64 18.21
N PRO A 157 -21.66 17.81 18.83
CA PRO A 157 -20.89 18.17 20.03
C PRO A 157 -21.02 17.15 21.14
N TRP A 158 -19.97 17.03 21.96
CA TRP A 158 -19.99 16.15 23.13
C TRP A 158 -20.91 16.70 24.22
N GLY A 159 -21.80 15.86 24.74
CA GLY A 159 -22.64 16.18 25.88
C GLY A 159 -22.00 15.74 27.21
N GLU A 160 -22.47 16.30 28.32
CA GLU A 160 -21.96 15.97 29.65
C GLU A 160 -22.18 14.49 30.01
N ASP A 161 -23.31 13.92 29.57
CA ASP A 161 -23.60 12.48 29.78
C ASP A 161 -22.62 11.59 29.02
N GLU A 162 -22.24 11.99 27.81
CA GLU A 162 -21.24 11.27 27.01
C GLU A 162 -19.85 11.35 27.64
N ASP A 163 -19.48 12.51 28.18
CA ASP A 163 -18.23 12.70 28.89
C ASP A 163 -18.16 11.82 30.15
N SER A 164 -19.26 11.77 30.90
CA SER A 164 -19.39 10.92 32.08
C SER A 164 -19.31 9.43 31.71
N ARG A 165 -19.98 9.03 30.64
CA ARG A 165 -19.93 7.66 30.11
C ARG A 165 -18.54 7.29 29.64
N LEU A 166 -17.85 8.19 28.92
CA LEU A 166 -16.46 7.97 28.46
C LEU A 166 -15.52 7.78 29.65
N LYS A 167 -15.58 8.66 30.66
CA LYS A 167 -14.78 8.53 31.89
C LYS A 167 -15.01 7.19 32.57
N MET A 168 -16.26 6.75 32.69
CA MET A 168 -16.61 5.46 33.26
C MET A 168 -16.02 4.27 32.47
N LEU A 169 -16.06 4.32 31.13
CA LEU A 169 -15.52 3.26 30.29
C LEU A 169 -13.99 3.19 30.39
N LEU A 170 -13.32 4.34 30.40
CA LEU A 170 -11.88 4.43 30.54
C LEU A 170 -11.39 3.97 31.93
N SER A 171 -12.09 4.33 33.01
CA SER A 171 -11.73 3.96 34.37
C SER A 171 -11.76 2.45 34.63
N LYS A 172 -12.54 1.70 33.88
CA LYS A 172 -12.62 0.24 34.02
C LYS A 172 -11.38 -0.49 33.45
N HIS A 173 -10.53 0.15 32.66
CA HIS A 173 -9.34 -0.43 32.02
C HIS A 173 -9.57 -1.79 31.34
N ARG A 174 -10.80 -2.06 30.94
CA ARG A 174 -11.31 -3.35 30.52
C ARG A 174 -11.59 -3.40 29.01
N TYR A 175 -11.81 -2.23 28.41
CA TYR A 175 -12.22 -2.09 27.03
C TYR A 175 -11.08 -1.54 26.17
N SER A 176 -10.94 -2.10 24.98
CA SER A 176 -10.05 -1.54 23.96
C SER A 176 -10.63 -0.23 23.40
N TRP A 177 -9.78 0.58 22.81
CA TRP A 177 -10.22 1.81 22.13
C TRP A 177 -11.24 1.54 21.02
N ALA A 178 -11.16 0.39 20.34
CA ALA A 178 -12.12 -0.03 19.31
C ALA A 178 -13.51 -0.28 19.93
N GLU A 179 -13.57 -1.03 21.03
CA GLU A 179 -14.82 -1.29 21.74
C GLU A 179 -15.45 -0.02 22.31
N ILE A 180 -14.63 0.89 22.87
CA ILE A 180 -15.13 2.19 23.35
C ILE A 180 -15.68 3.02 22.18
N SER A 181 -15.01 3.01 21.03
CA SER A 181 -15.44 3.69 19.82
C SER A 181 -16.82 3.18 19.34
N GLU A 182 -17.00 1.88 19.35
CA GLU A 182 -18.27 1.23 18.99
C GLU A 182 -19.38 1.58 19.99
N MET A 183 -19.13 1.43 21.30
CA MET A 183 -20.11 1.72 22.36
C MET A 183 -20.54 3.19 22.41
N MET A 184 -19.66 4.10 22.04
CA MET A 184 -19.90 5.55 22.05
C MET A 184 -20.42 6.06 20.70
N HIS A 185 -20.38 5.25 19.64
CA HIS A 185 -20.63 5.67 18.25
C HIS A 185 -19.82 6.89 17.84
N ARG A 186 -18.58 6.99 18.32
CA ARG A 186 -17.62 8.08 18.03
C ARG A 186 -16.37 7.50 17.42
N SER A 187 -15.70 8.25 16.53
CA SER A 187 -14.43 7.80 15.98
C SER A 187 -13.36 7.69 17.06
N HIS A 188 -12.43 6.76 16.91
CA HIS A 188 -11.27 6.63 17.79
C HIS A 188 -10.54 7.96 18.01
N GLY A 189 -10.33 8.73 16.92
CA GLY A 189 -9.70 10.04 17.01
C GLY A 189 -10.55 11.10 17.75
N ALA A 190 -11.88 10.99 17.75
CA ALA A 190 -12.74 11.87 18.52
C ALA A 190 -12.62 11.55 20.03
N ILE A 191 -12.62 10.26 20.38
CA ILE A 191 -12.46 9.79 21.77
C ILE A 191 -11.07 10.17 22.33
N ALA A 192 -10.01 9.96 21.55
CA ALA A 192 -8.64 10.24 21.99
C ALA A 192 -8.34 11.74 22.21
N ARG A 193 -9.14 12.62 21.59
CA ARG A 193 -9.01 14.08 21.75
C ARG A 193 -9.91 14.65 22.84
N ARG A 194 -10.89 13.86 23.34
CA ARG A 194 -11.76 14.26 24.44
C ARG A 194 -11.16 13.93 25.80
#